data_99e8aa858329a31dc0795d064091a01e
#
_entry.id   99e8aa858329a31dc0795d064091a01e
#
_cell.length_a   1.000
_cell.length_b   1.000
_cell.length_c   1.000
_cell.angle_alpha   90.00
_cell.angle_beta   90.00
_cell.angle_gamma   90.00
#
_symmetry.space_group_name_H-M   'P 1'
#
loop_
_entity.id
_entity.type
_entity.pdbx_description
1 polymer ?
#
loop_
_entity_poly.entity_id
_entity_poly.type
_entity_poly.pdbx_seq_one_letter_code
_entity_poly.pdbx_strand_id
1 'polypeptide(L)'
;MIRRIFPLLLAMVLFTGCAAAPVETPKKKQYTVTFLTLFDTVTSMVGYAETEEEFQEIANSIRDELEVYHQLFDIYNDYEGINNIKTINDQAGIAPVKVDEKVIRFLLDCKEYYELTGGRVNVAMGSVLYLWHEERDAGFNDPESAKLPEESALIEAAKHCSFDTIVIDEEASTVFIEDPQQRLDVGAIAKGWSTEQVCKNAPSGLLVSVGGNVRATGPKPEKNSPWVVGIQAPEGDADDYLHTIYVNQESVVTSGDYQRYYIVDGKAYHHIIDPDTLYPAANWKAVSVVCDDSGLADALSTALFLLSQEEGQKLLDECNACAVWVALDGELLYSEGFKELIRT
;
A
#
# COMPACT_ATOMS: atom_id res chain seq x y z
N MET A 1 98.41 -15.76 23.87
CA MET A 1 97.29 -15.48 22.92
C MET A 1 95.98 -15.96 23.56
N ILE A 2 95.23 -15.06 24.14
CA ILE A 2 94.02 -15.38 24.89
C ILE A 2 92.81 -14.96 23.98
N ARG A 3 92.09 -15.91 23.48
CA ARG A 3 90.82 -15.65 22.73
C ARG A 3 89.68 -15.48 23.76
N ARG A 4 89.15 -14.27 23.80
CA ARG A 4 87.92 -13.95 24.57
C ARG A 4 86.69 -14.40 23.72
N ILE A 5 85.92 -15.30 24.31
CA ILE A 5 84.60 -15.72 23.76
C ILE A 5 83.53 -14.83 24.43
N PHE A 6 82.83 -14.03 23.64
CA PHE A 6 81.66 -13.30 24.11
C PHE A 6 80.41 -14.21 23.95
N PRO A 7 79.57 -14.35 24.96
CA PRO A 7 78.31 -15.04 24.80
C PRO A 7 77.25 -14.05 24.25
N LEU A 8 76.62 -14.44 23.14
CA LEU A 8 75.52 -13.72 22.57
C LEU A 8 74.25 -14.04 23.39
N LEU A 9 73.75 -13.06 24.15
CA LEU A 9 72.42 -13.16 24.82
C LEU A 9 71.32 -12.95 23.78
N LEU A 10 70.58 -14.04 23.42
CA LEU A 10 69.41 -14.01 22.57
C LEU A 10 68.20 -13.56 23.44
N ALA A 11 67.77 -12.30 23.34
CA ALA A 11 66.58 -11.83 23.96
C ALA A 11 65.34 -12.32 23.20
N MET A 12 64.63 -13.32 23.76
CA MET A 12 63.36 -13.83 23.24
C MET A 12 62.24 -12.86 23.63
N VAL A 13 61.83 -11.99 22.70
CA VAL A 13 60.66 -11.11 22.88
C VAL A 13 59.39 -11.96 22.69
N LEU A 14 58.75 -12.31 23.80
CA LEU A 14 57.42 -12.92 23.78
C LEU A 14 56.39 -11.85 23.41
N PHE A 15 55.93 -11.84 22.15
CA PHE A 15 54.71 -11.15 21.75
C PHE A 15 53.52 -11.88 22.36
N THR A 16 53.03 -11.43 23.49
CA THR A 16 51.69 -11.78 23.95
C THR A 16 50.69 -11.02 23.06
N GLY A 17 50.26 -11.66 21.97
CA GLY A 17 49.14 -11.18 21.18
C GLY A 17 47.89 -11.23 22.07
N CYS A 18 47.39 -10.09 22.51
CA CYS A 18 46.02 -9.99 22.99
C CYS A 18 45.13 -10.33 21.81
N ALA A 19 44.65 -11.58 21.74
CA ALA A 19 43.49 -11.91 20.93
C ALA A 19 42.33 -11.10 21.51
N ALA A 20 41.89 -10.06 20.78
CA ALA A 20 40.66 -9.40 21.11
C ALA A 20 39.57 -10.48 21.13
N ALA A 21 38.87 -10.59 22.24
CA ALA A 21 37.66 -11.44 22.30
C ALA A 21 36.74 -11.05 21.14
N PRO A 22 36.13 -12.00 20.46
CA PRO A 22 35.13 -11.66 19.43
C PRO A 22 34.10 -10.76 20.10
N VAL A 23 33.90 -9.56 19.53
CA VAL A 23 32.83 -8.67 19.95
C VAL A 23 31.56 -9.44 19.51
N GLU A 24 30.85 -10.00 20.48
CA GLU A 24 29.53 -10.56 20.22
C GLU A 24 28.66 -9.43 19.69
N THR A 25 28.27 -9.48 18.44
CA THR A 25 27.25 -8.59 17.88
C THR A 25 25.98 -8.77 18.69
N PRO A 26 25.38 -7.70 19.25
CA PRO A 26 24.17 -7.80 20.02
C PRO A 26 23.10 -8.54 19.22
N LYS A 27 22.43 -9.48 19.86
CA LYS A 27 21.41 -10.29 19.22
C LYS A 27 20.12 -9.46 19.08
N LYS A 28 19.73 -9.12 17.85
CA LYS A 28 18.48 -8.44 17.58
C LYS A 28 17.28 -9.27 18.04
N LYS A 29 16.29 -8.59 18.63
CA LYS A 29 15.01 -9.18 19.06
C LYS A 29 13.89 -8.67 18.16
N GLN A 30 12.84 -9.45 18.01
CA GLN A 30 11.65 -9.03 17.30
C GLN A 30 10.77 -8.14 18.19
N TYR A 31 10.30 -7.03 17.62
CA TYR A 31 9.36 -6.10 18.22
C TYR A 31 8.18 -5.87 17.28
N THR A 32 7.06 -5.44 17.85
CA THR A 32 5.84 -5.11 17.10
C THR A 32 5.22 -3.84 17.67
N VAL A 33 4.72 -2.99 16.78
CA VAL A 33 3.95 -1.79 17.17
C VAL A 33 2.71 -1.67 16.28
N THR A 34 1.65 -1.06 16.82
CA THR A 34 0.39 -0.83 16.09
C THR A 34 -0.08 0.61 16.33
N PHE A 35 -0.52 1.27 15.27
CA PHE A 35 -1.15 2.59 15.26
C PHE A 35 -2.56 2.48 14.66
N LEU A 36 -3.51 3.29 15.14
CA LEU A 36 -4.94 3.11 14.84
C LEU A 36 -5.57 4.27 14.04
N THR A 37 -4.82 5.28 13.64
CA THR A 37 -5.38 6.56 13.17
C THR A 37 -5.03 6.94 11.74
N LEU A 38 -4.13 6.24 11.07
CA LEU A 38 -3.67 6.62 9.73
C LEU A 38 -4.52 5.96 8.65
N PHE A 39 -4.92 6.73 7.63
CA PHE A 39 -5.76 6.26 6.51
C PHE A 39 -7.06 5.55 6.94
N ASP A 40 -7.63 5.96 8.09
CA ASP A 40 -8.82 5.35 8.70
C ASP A 40 -8.69 3.82 8.87
N THR A 41 -7.47 3.36 9.18
CA THR A 41 -7.18 1.95 9.28
C THR A 41 -6.13 1.63 10.35
N VAL A 42 -5.86 0.34 10.53
CA VAL A 42 -4.81 -0.16 11.41
C VAL A 42 -3.49 -0.21 10.64
N THR A 43 -2.47 0.45 11.19
CA THR A 43 -1.09 0.32 10.73
C THR A 43 -0.31 -0.52 11.74
N SER A 44 0.36 -1.56 11.29
CA SER A 44 1.23 -2.39 12.13
C SER A 44 2.61 -2.54 11.53
N MET A 45 3.63 -2.61 12.40
CA MET A 45 5.01 -2.84 12.02
C MET A 45 5.62 -3.94 12.87
N VAL A 46 6.34 -4.84 12.22
CA VAL A 46 7.12 -5.89 12.87
C VAL A 46 8.56 -5.75 12.38
N GLY A 47 9.53 -5.80 13.28
CA GLY A 47 10.93 -5.68 12.92
C GLY A 47 11.88 -6.21 13.98
N TYR A 48 13.18 -6.10 13.70
CA TYR A 48 14.24 -6.59 14.57
C TYR A 48 15.20 -5.45 14.92
N ALA A 49 15.40 -5.21 16.21
CA ALA A 49 16.33 -4.22 16.74
C ALA A 49 17.14 -4.78 17.95
N GLU A 50 18.20 -4.12 18.33
CA GLU A 50 18.98 -4.50 19.52
C GLU A 50 18.21 -4.16 20.80
N THR A 51 17.49 -3.02 20.80
CA THR A 51 16.65 -2.56 21.91
C THR A 51 15.25 -2.18 21.43
N GLU A 52 14.32 -2.09 22.37
CA GLU A 52 12.96 -1.63 22.10
C GLU A 52 12.95 -0.14 21.71
N GLU A 53 13.80 0.66 22.33
CA GLU A 53 13.93 2.09 22.04
C GLU A 53 14.37 2.33 20.60
N GLU A 54 15.37 1.57 20.10
CA GLU A 54 15.80 1.63 18.70
C GLU A 54 14.64 1.30 17.74
N PHE A 55 13.87 0.25 18.04
CA PHE A 55 12.72 -0.12 17.23
C PHE A 55 11.62 0.96 17.26
N GLN A 56 11.34 1.56 18.42
CA GLN A 56 10.36 2.63 18.56
C GLN A 56 10.78 3.90 17.80
N GLU A 57 12.04 4.25 17.75
CA GLU A 57 12.55 5.36 16.95
C GLU A 57 12.29 5.14 15.46
N ILE A 58 12.58 3.94 14.93
CA ILE A 58 12.29 3.56 13.54
C ILE A 58 10.80 3.64 13.28
N ALA A 59 9.98 3.03 14.14
CA ALA A 59 8.54 2.98 13.99
C ALA A 59 7.90 4.37 14.03
N ASN A 60 8.36 5.24 14.93
CA ASN A 60 7.88 6.62 15.00
C ASN A 60 8.25 7.42 13.75
N SER A 61 9.46 7.24 13.21
CA SER A 61 9.87 7.92 11.97
C SER A 61 8.96 7.51 10.78
N ILE A 62 8.65 6.22 10.65
CA ILE A 62 7.72 5.72 9.62
C ILE A 62 6.31 6.25 9.85
N ARG A 63 5.81 6.24 11.10
CA ARG A 63 4.50 6.80 11.45
C ARG A 63 4.40 8.28 11.09
N ASP A 64 5.40 9.07 11.44
CA ASP A 64 5.39 10.52 11.21
C ASP A 64 5.40 10.84 9.71
N GLU A 65 6.09 10.04 8.89
CA GLU A 65 6.05 10.17 7.44
C GLU A 65 4.70 9.70 6.85
N LEU A 66 4.11 8.62 7.36
CA LEU A 66 2.76 8.18 6.97
C LEU A 66 1.69 9.22 7.33
N GLU A 67 1.84 9.94 8.46
CA GLU A 67 0.96 11.05 8.85
C GLU A 67 1.00 12.19 7.82
N VAL A 68 2.18 12.51 7.26
CA VAL A 68 2.30 13.48 6.17
C VAL A 68 1.51 13.03 4.94
N TYR A 69 1.65 11.77 4.52
CA TYR A 69 0.90 11.25 3.38
C TYR A 69 -0.60 11.18 3.66
N HIS A 70 -1.02 10.80 4.86
CA HIS A 70 -2.42 10.81 5.28
C HIS A 70 -3.04 12.20 5.09
N GLN A 71 -2.38 13.27 5.58
CA GLN A 71 -2.86 14.63 5.45
C GLN A 71 -2.86 15.13 3.99
N LEU A 72 -1.83 14.79 3.21
CA LEU A 72 -1.71 15.19 1.81
C LEU A 72 -2.76 14.52 0.90
N PHE A 73 -3.14 13.28 1.20
CA PHE A 73 -4.06 12.49 0.36
C PHE A 73 -5.50 12.48 0.87
N ASP A 74 -5.78 13.19 1.98
CA ASP A 74 -7.14 13.34 2.50
C ASP A 74 -8.03 14.11 1.52
N ILE A 75 -9.21 13.54 1.25
CA ILE A 75 -10.26 14.12 0.39
C ILE A 75 -11.41 14.72 1.18
N TYR A 76 -11.39 14.61 2.52
CA TYR A 76 -12.49 14.99 3.41
C TYR A 76 -12.14 16.18 4.30
N ASN A 77 -10.92 16.25 4.84
CA ASN A 77 -10.54 17.20 5.87
C ASN A 77 -9.51 18.22 5.38
N ASP A 78 -9.59 19.42 5.98
CA ASP A 78 -8.58 20.48 5.82
C ASP A 78 -7.55 20.39 6.95
N TYR A 79 -6.28 20.70 6.63
CA TYR A 79 -5.19 20.78 7.59
C TYR A 79 -4.51 22.13 7.48
N GLU A 80 -4.20 22.76 8.62
CA GLU A 80 -3.61 24.10 8.65
C GLU A 80 -2.26 24.14 7.90
N GLY A 81 -2.19 24.98 6.88
CA GLY A 81 -0.97 25.17 6.07
C GLY A 81 -0.69 24.06 5.05
N ILE A 82 -1.60 23.09 4.87
CA ILE A 82 -1.45 22.00 3.90
C ILE A 82 -2.50 22.12 2.79
N ASN A 83 -2.05 22.18 1.56
CA ASN A 83 -2.89 21.99 0.38
C ASN A 83 -2.85 20.51 -0.01
N ASN A 84 -3.96 19.81 0.18
CA ASN A 84 -4.12 18.37 -0.04
C ASN A 84 -5.05 18.07 -1.23
N ILE A 85 -5.42 16.80 -1.41
CA ILE A 85 -6.36 16.40 -2.49
C ILE A 85 -7.72 17.09 -2.33
N LYS A 86 -8.22 17.27 -1.08
CA LYS A 86 -9.45 18.03 -0.85
C LYS A 86 -9.33 19.48 -1.36
N THR A 87 -8.22 20.14 -1.07
CA THR A 87 -7.97 21.51 -1.57
C THR A 87 -7.98 21.58 -3.09
N ILE A 88 -7.40 20.57 -3.78
CA ILE A 88 -7.44 20.47 -5.25
C ILE A 88 -8.89 20.32 -5.72
N ASN A 89 -9.67 19.44 -5.09
CA ASN A 89 -11.08 19.22 -5.41
C ASN A 89 -11.92 20.49 -5.22
N ASP A 90 -11.70 21.22 -4.15
CA ASP A 90 -12.44 22.47 -3.84
C ASP A 90 -12.12 23.60 -4.81
N GLN A 91 -10.96 23.54 -5.49
CA GLN A 91 -10.50 24.53 -6.48
C GLN A 91 -10.73 24.09 -7.94
N ALA A 92 -11.41 22.95 -8.17
CA ALA A 92 -11.72 22.47 -9.52
C ALA A 92 -12.48 23.53 -10.34
N GLY A 93 -12.01 23.80 -11.55
CA GLY A 93 -12.55 24.84 -12.43
C GLY A 93 -12.28 26.28 -12.00
N ILE A 94 -11.58 26.53 -10.90
CA ILE A 94 -11.36 27.86 -10.32
C ILE A 94 -9.91 28.32 -10.55
N ALA A 95 -8.93 27.62 -9.99
CA ALA A 95 -7.54 28.01 -10.08
C ALA A 95 -6.57 26.83 -9.81
N PRO A 96 -5.34 26.85 -10.34
CA PRO A 96 -4.29 25.91 -9.96
C PRO A 96 -3.97 26.00 -8.47
N VAL A 97 -3.79 24.85 -7.83
CA VAL A 97 -3.42 24.73 -6.42
C VAL A 97 -1.94 24.39 -6.32
N LYS A 98 -1.17 25.19 -5.59
CA LYS A 98 0.21 24.83 -5.26
C LYS A 98 0.21 23.75 -4.17
N VAL A 99 0.92 22.64 -4.42
CA VAL A 99 0.94 21.48 -3.53
C VAL A 99 2.37 21.05 -3.19
N ASP A 100 2.51 20.15 -2.21
CA ASP A 100 3.78 19.48 -1.93
C ASP A 100 4.23 18.62 -3.13
N GLU A 101 5.53 18.53 -3.38
CA GLU A 101 6.11 17.71 -4.45
C GLU A 101 5.70 16.22 -4.35
N LYS A 102 5.38 15.74 -3.14
CA LYS A 102 4.86 14.38 -2.92
C LYS A 102 3.50 14.17 -3.59
N VAL A 103 2.64 15.20 -3.62
CA VAL A 103 1.34 15.14 -4.31
C VAL A 103 1.54 15.12 -5.83
N ILE A 104 2.48 15.91 -6.34
CA ILE A 104 2.82 15.91 -7.76
C ILE A 104 3.28 14.52 -8.19
N ARG A 105 4.28 13.97 -7.50
CA ARG A 105 4.81 12.64 -7.78
C ARG A 105 3.74 11.55 -7.69
N PHE A 106 2.93 11.59 -6.64
CA PHE A 106 1.83 10.65 -6.47
C PHE A 106 0.83 10.69 -7.63
N LEU A 107 0.43 11.89 -8.09
CA LEU A 107 -0.52 12.02 -9.20
C LEU A 107 0.09 11.62 -10.56
N LEU A 108 1.39 11.79 -10.74
CA LEU A 108 2.09 11.27 -11.92
C LEU A 108 2.10 9.73 -11.92
N ASP A 109 2.43 9.11 -10.78
CA ASP A 109 2.36 7.64 -10.64
C ASP A 109 0.91 7.14 -10.83
N CYS A 110 -0.10 7.89 -10.32
CA CYS A 110 -1.51 7.57 -10.58
C CYS A 110 -1.85 7.60 -12.08
N LYS A 111 -1.27 8.54 -12.84
CA LYS A 111 -1.45 8.60 -14.29
C LYS A 111 -0.83 7.38 -14.97
N GLU A 112 0.35 6.98 -14.57
CA GLU A 112 1.00 5.76 -15.08
C GLU A 112 0.15 4.52 -14.79
N TYR A 113 -0.40 4.40 -13.58
CA TYR A 113 -1.30 3.29 -13.23
C TYR A 113 -2.63 3.33 -14.00
N TYR A 114 -3.17 4.53 -14.26
CA TYR A 114 -4.34 4.70 -15.12
C TYR A 114 -4.08 4.17 -16.53
N GLU A 115 -2.96 4.56 -17.14
CA GLU A 115 -2.56 4.14 -18.48
C GLU A 115 -2.29 2.62 -18.52
N LEU A 116 -1.53 2.10 -17.56
CA LEU A 116 -1.18 0.68 -17.42
C LEU A 116 -2.41 -0.21 -17.29
N THR A 117 -3.41 0.21 -16.52
CA THR A 117 -4.63 -0.56 -16.27
C THR A 117 -5.74 -0.32 -17.30
N GLY A 118 -5.46 0.42 -18.39
CA GLY A 118 -6.45 0.77 -19.40
C GLY A 118 -7.64 1.55 -18.82
N GLY A 119 -7.39 2.39 -17.81
CA GLY A 119 -8.39 3.23 -17.16
C GLY A 119 -9.19 2.53 -16.06
N ARG A 120 -8.90 1.27 -15.73
CA ARG A 120 -9.61 0.53 -14.66
C ARG A 120 -9.37 1.15 -13.29
N VAL A 121 -8.15 1.60 -13.03
CA VAL A 121 -7.80 2.36 -11.83
C VAL A 121 -7.69 3.83 -12.20
N ASN A 122 -8.66 4.63 -11.75
CA ASN A 122 -8.81 6.00 -12.17
C ASN A 122 -9.11 6.92 -10.98
N VAL A 123 -8.11 7.66 -10.50
CA VAL A 123 -8.29 8.63 -9.42
C VAL A 123 -9.19 9.82 -9.81
N ALA A 124 -9.45 10.03 -11.10
CA ALA A 124 -10.40 11.05 -11.58
C ALA A 124 -11.87 10.64 -11.44
N MET A 125 -12.16 9.41 -10.97
CA MET A 125 -13.52 8.90 -10.75
C MET A 125 -14.24 9.46 -9.51
N GLY A 126 -13.62 10.40 -8.81
CA GLY A 126 -14.13 10.93 -7.56
C GLY A 126 -15.56 11.47 -7.62
N SER A 127 -16.01 11.99 -8.77
CA SER A 127 -17.40 12.46 -8.94
C SER A 127 -18.43 11.34 -8.85
N VAL A 128 -18.13 10.15 -9.38
CA VAL A 128 -18.97 8.94 -9.27
C VAL A 128 -18.84 8.36 -7.86
N LEU A 129 -17.61 8.20 -7.35
CA LEU A 129 -17.34 7.60 -6.04
C LEU A 129 -17.94 8.42 -4.91
N TYR A 130 -18.00 9.74 -5.03
CA TYR A 130 -18.63 10.64 -4.07
C TYR A 130 -20.12 10.29 -3.85
N LEU A 131 -20.89 10.00 -4.90
CA LEU A 131 -22.29 9.60 -4.79
C LEU A 131 -22.44 8.27 -4.02
N TRP A 132 -21.56 7.32 -4.27
CA TRP A 132 -21.52 6.06 -3.51
C TRP A 132 -21.11 6.26 -2.05
N HIS A 133 -20.20 7.19 -1.77
CA HIS A 133 -19.79 7.51 -0.40
C HIS A 133 -20.92 8.14 0.38
N GLU A 134 -21.66 9.11 -0.20
CA GLU A 134 -22.79 9.75 0.46
C GLU A 134 -23.90 8.74 0.84
N GLU A 135 -24.27 7.85 -0.11
CA GLU A 135 -25.33 6.87 0.18
C GLU A 135 -24.87 5.80 1.17
N ARG A 136 -23.60 5.37 1.11
CA ARG A 136 -23.03 4.45 2.08
C ARG A 136 -23.03 5.07 3.46
N ASP A 137 -22.57 6.31 3.61
CA ASP A 137 -22.47 6.97 4.91
C ASP A 137 -23.87 7.26 5.48
N ALA A 138 -24.83 7.63 4.63
CA ALA A 138 -26.24 7.73 5.00
C ALA A 138 -26.80 6.39 5.46
N GLY A 139 -26.53 5.30 4.73
CA GLY A 139 -26.97 3.95 5.06
C GLY A 139 -26.33 3.37 6.32
N PHE A 140 -25.12 3.78 6.70
CA PHE A 140 -24.55 3.44 8.00
C PHE A 140 -25.23 4.17 9.14
N ASN A 141 -25.62 5.44 8.94
CA ASN A 141 -26.31 6.23 9.95
C ASN A 141 -27.77 5.82 10.13
N ASP A 142 -28.44 5.44 9.05
CA ASP A 142 -29.85 4.98 9.03
C ASP A 142 -30.02 3.78 8.06
N PRO A 143 -29.78 2.53 8.52
CA PRO A 143 -29.88 1.36 7.66
C PRO A 143 -31.28 1.11 7.07
N GLU A 144 -32.36 1.61 7.70
CA GLU A 144 -33.72 1.43 7.21
C GLU A 144 -34.02 2.35 5.99
N SER A 145 -33.28 3.47 5.88
CA SER A 145 -33.39 4.42 4.77
C SER A 145 -32.27 4.24 3.72
N ALA A 146 -31.46 3.20 3.83
CA ALA A 146 -30.35 2.94 2.91
C ALA A 146 -30.86 2.79 1.47
N LYS A 147 -30.25 3.46 0.53
CA LYS A 147 -30.60 3.42 -0.89
C LYS A 147 -29.34 3.44 -1.78
N LEU A 148 -29.55 3.19 -3.06
CA LEU A 148 -28.49 3.33 -4.07
C LEU A 148 -28.48 4.76 -4.62
N PRO A 149 -27.31 5.23 -5.13
CA PRO A 149 -27.28 6.45 -5.93
C PRO A 149 -28.23 6.38 -7.11
N GLU A 150 -28.86 7.51 -7.46
CA GLU A 150 -29.71 7.59 -8.64
C GLU A 150 -28.92 7.34 -9.92
N GLU A 151 -29.37 6.44 -10.77
CA GLU A 151 -28.68 6.06 -12.01
C GLU A 151 -28.39 7.26 -12.91
N SER A 152 -29.34 8.19 -13.02
CA SER A 152 -29.16 9.42 -13.80
C SER A 152 -28.07 10.33 -13.26
N ALA A 153 -27.86 10.34 -11.93
CA ALA A 153 -26.80 11.10 -11.29
C ALA A 153 -25.43 10.43 -11.53
N LEU A 154 -25.35 9.10 -11.48
CA LEU A 154 -24.14 8.35 -11.80
C LEU A 154 -23.71 8.57 -13.25
N ILE A 155 -24.66 8.51 -14.22
CA ILE A 155 -24.39 8.76 -15.65
C ILE A 155 -23.91 10.20 -15.88
N GLU A 156 -24.45 11.18 -15.17
CA GLU A 156 -23.98 12.56 -15.26
C GLU A 156 -22.58 12.71 -14.69
N ALA A 157 -22.34 12.19 -13.47
CA ALA A 157 -21.04 12.24 -12.79
C ALA A 157 -19.94 11.54 -13.62
N ALA A 158 -20.25 10.47 -14.33
CA ALA A 158 -19.28 9.75 -15.18
C ALA A 158 -18.72 10.59 -16.33
N LYS A 159 -19.40 11.66 -16.76
CA LYS A 159 -18.88 12.59 -17.78
C LYS A 159 -17.71 13.43 -17.25
N HIS A 160 -17.52 13.49 -15.94
CA HIS A 160 -16.54 14.27 -15.21
C HIS A 160 -15.43 13.39 -14.59
N CYS A 161 -14.99 12.34 -15.29
CA CYS A 161 -14.02 11.35 -14.83
C CYS A 161 -12.79 11.21 -15.74
N SER A 162 -12.55 12.20 -16.62
CA SER A 162 -11.40 12.17 -17.54
C SER A 162 -10.11 12.56 -16.81
N PHE A 163 -9.06 11.75 -16.98
CA PHE A 163 -7.72 12.13 -16.50
C PHE A 163 -7.13 13.31 -17.30
N ASP A 164 -7.56 13.50 -18.56
CA ASP A 164 -7.03 14.54 -19.46
C ASP A 164 -7.34 15.98 -19.01
N THR A 165 -8.30 16.16 -18.10
CA THR A 165 -8.67 17.45 -17.53
C THR A 165 -7.88 17.82 -16.27
N ILE A 166 -6.92 16.96 -15.85
CA ILE A 166 -6.04 17.19 -14.72
C ILE A 166 -4.69 17.68 -15.24
N VAL A 167 -4.41 18.97 -15.04
CA VAL A 167 -3.14 19.59 -15.42
C VAL A 167 -2.18 19.54 -14.23
N ILE A 168 -1.06 18.82 -14.39
CA ILE A 168 0.00 18.70 -13.38
C ILE A 168 1.20 19.47 -13.90
N ASP A 169 1.62 20.51 -13.21
CA ASP A 169 2.82 21.31 -13.51
C ASP A 169 3.89 21.00 -12.47
N GLU A 170 4.86 20.18 -12.86
CA GLU A 170 5.97 19.77 -11.99
C GLU A 170 6.89 20.93 -11.63
N GLU A 171 7.16 21.88 -12.57
CA GLU A 171 8.06 23.01 -12.33
C GLU A 171 7.45 24.01 -11.35
N ALA A 172 6.17 24.31 -11.49
CA ALA A 172 5.44 25.19 -10.59
C ALA A 172 4.97 24.49 -9.31
N SER A 173 5.00 23.14 -9.24
CA SER A 173 4.40 22.30 -8.22
C SER A 173 2.91 22.63 -8.02
N THR A 174 2.14 22.68 -9.13
CA THR A 174 0.71 22.98 -9.10
C THR A 174 -0.12 21.89 -9.77
N VAL A 175 -1.36 21.73 -9.27
CA VAL A 175 -2.37 20.87 -9.86
C VAL A 175 -3.62 21.70 -10.16
N PHE A 176 -4.18 21.54 -11.33
CA PHE A 176 -5.41 22.19 -11.73
C PHE A 176 -6.36 21.19 -12.41
N ILE A 177 -7.57 21.07 -11.86
CA ILE A 177 -8.67 20.34 -12.48
C ILE A 177 -9.46 21.36 -13.33
N GLU A 178 -9.44 21.21 -14.66
CA GLU A 178 -10.12 22.13 -15.56
C GLU A 178 -11.65 22.02 -15.48
N ASP A 179 -12.17 20.83 -15.20
CA ASP A 179 -13.61 20.56 -15.08
C ASP A 179 -14.09 20.87 -13.66
N PRO A 180 -15.00 21.85 -13.46
CA PRO A 180 -15.48 22.25 -12.14
C PRO A 180 -16.36 21.20 -11.42
N GLN A 181 -16.79 20.15 -12.13
CA GLN A 181 -17.60 19.07 -11.55
C GLN A 181 -16.78 17.81 -11.27
N GLN A 182 -15.52 17.79 -11.72
CA GLN A 182 -14.62 16.67 -11.47
C GLN A 182 -14.08 16.70 -10.03
N ARG A 183 -13.87 15.51 -9.49
CA ARG A 183 -13.22 15.27 -8.20
C ARG A 183 -12.16 14.18 -8.32
N LEU A 184 -11.11 14.29 -7.55
CA LEU A 184 -10.15 13.21 -7.32
C LEU A 184 -10.61 12.35 -6.13
N ASP A 185 -10.47 11.04 -6.28
CA ASP A 185 -10.52 10.08 -5.19
C ASP A 185 -9.31 9.13 -5.32
N VAL A 186 -8.49 9.12 -4.31
CA VAL A 186 -7.19 8.44 -4.35
C VAL A 186 -7.15 7.17 -3.51
N GLY A 187 -8.30 6.74 -2.97
CA GLY A 187 -8.40 5.63 -2.02
C GLY A 187 -7.89 4.29 -2.52
N ALA A 188 -7.91 4.05 -3.84
CA ALA A 188 -7.46 2.81 -4.46
C ALA A 188 -5.92 2.68 -4.55
N ILE A 189 -5.15 3.76 -4.30
CA ILE A 189 -3.70 3.79 -4.51
C ILE A 189 -2.97 4.35 -3.29
N ALA A 190 -3.57 5.29 -2.58
CA ALA A 190 -2.90 6.11 -1.57
C ALA A 190 -2.21 5.29 -0.46
N LYS A 191 -2.83 4.19 0.00
CA LYS A 191 -2.27 3.36 1.07
C LYS A 191 -1.03 2.60 0.61
N GLY A 192 -1.13 1.91 -0.53
CA GLY A 192 -0.02 1.15 -1.09
C GLY A 192 1.14 2.05 -1.47
N TRP A 193 0.85 3.17 -2.13
CA TRP A 193 1.87 4.15 -2.52
C TRP A 193 2.59 4.74 -1.30
N SER A 194 1.87 5.16 -0.27
CA SER A 194 2.46 5.69 0.97
C SER A 194 3.30 4.63 1.69
N THR A 195 2.81 3.37 1.74
CA THR A 195 3.55 2.24 2.30
C THR A 195 4.87 2.01 1.57
N GLU A 196 4.87 2.08 0.24
CA GLU A 196 6.08 1.96 -0.57
C GLU A 196 7.08 3.08 -0.26
N GLN A 197 6.62 4.35 -0.21
CA GLN A 197 7.52 5.49 0.00
C GLN A 197 8.24 5.39 1.36
N VAL A 198 7.52 5.10 2.45
CA VAL A 198 8.14 4.97 3.78
C VAL A 198 9.06 3.76 3.87
N CYS A 199 8.76 2.67 3.14
CA CYS A 199 9.58 1.47 3.14
C CYS A 199 10.86 1.62 2.30
N LYS A 200 10.89 2.44 1.25
CA LYS A 200 12.08 2.70 0.42
C LYS A 200 13.26 3.21 1.23
N ASN A 201 13.01 4.02 2.25
CA ASN A 201 14.03 4.63 3.10
C ASN A 201 14.21 3.92 4.44
N ALA A 202 13.38 2.92 4.74
CA ALA A 202 13.41 2.19 6.00
C ALA A 202 14.57 1.17 6.06
N PRO A 203 15.05 0.83 7.25
CA PRO A 203 16.02 -0.25 7.41
C PRO A 203 15.48 -1.59 6.87
N SER A 204 16.37 -2.43 6.35
CA SER A 204 16.02 -3.80 5.96
C SER A 204 15.59 -4.64 7.17
N GLY A 205 14.64 -5.56 6.94
CA GLY A 205 14.16 -6.50 7.98
C GLY A 205 12.96 -5.99 8.76
N LEU A 206 12.16 -5.13 8.15
CA LEU A 206 10.83 -4.73 8.65
C LEU A 206 9.72 -5.36 7.79
N LEU A 207 8.58 -5.56 8.41
CA LEU A 207 7.31 -5.84 7.76
C LEU A 207 6.34 -4.74 8.18
N VAL A 208 5.89 -3.93 7.23
CA VAL A 208 4.97 -2.80 7.45
C VAL A 208 3.64 -3.13 6.81
N SER A 209 2.54 -2.92 7.52
CA SER A 209 1.18 -3.12 7.03
C SER A 209 0.34 -1.87 7.30
N VAL A 210 -0.21 -1.28 6.26
CA VAL A 210 -1.13 -0.13 6.32
C VAL A 210 -2.47 -0.57 5.76
N GLY A 211 -3.43 -0.88 6.66
CA GLY A 211 -4.76 -1.32 6.25
C GLY A 211 -4.77 -2.57 5.35
N GLY A 212 -3.84 -3.49 5.58
CA GLY A 212 -3.72 -4.71 4.77
C GLY A 212 -2.78 -4.60 3.58
N ASN A 213 -2.26 -3.41 3.23
CA ASN A 213 -1.16 -3.27 2.30
C ASN A 213 0.14 -3.59 3.02
N VAL A 214 0.67 -4.78 2.79
CA VAL A 214 1.85 -5.30 3.48
C VAL A 214 3.08 -5.12 2.62
N ARG A 215 4.17 -4.57 3.18
CA ARG A 215 5.47 -4.41 2.51
C ARG A 215 6.59 -4.95 3.40
N ALA A 216 7.42 -5.84 2.86
CA ALA A 216 8.64 -6.27 3.51
C ALA A 216 9.84 -5.46 2.97
N THR A 217 10.63 -4.86 3.86
CA THR A 217 11.81 -4.06 3.48
C THR A 217 13.07 -4.90 3.27
N GLY A 218 12.97 -6.19 3.45
CA GLY A 218 14.05 -7.18 3.35
C GLY A 218 13.74 -8.41 4.20
N PRO A 219 14.49 -9.50 4.03
CA PRO A 219 14.31 -10.71 4.82
C PRO A 219 14.56 -10.45 6.30
N LYS A 220 14.01 -11.31 7.15
CA LYS A 220 14.31 -11.26 8.60
C LYS A 220 15.80 -11.38 8.84
N PRO A 221 16.42 -10.52 9.67
CA PRO A 221 17.85 -10.58 9.98
C PRO A 221 18.28 -11.93 10.56
N GLU A 222 17.37 -12.58 11.28
CA GLU A 222 17.60 -13.90 11.83
C GLU A 222 17.62 -14.95 10.70
N LYS A 223 18.81 -15.49 10.42
CA LYS A 223 19.07 -16.49 9.36
C LYS A 223 18.76 -16.04 7.93
N ASN A 224 18.58 -14.76 7.68
CA ASN A 224 18.19 -14.22 6.37
C ASN A 224 16.96 -14.99 5.80
N SER A 225 15.95 -15.19 6.64
CA SER A 225 14.78 -16.00 6.30
C SER A 225 13.61 -15.12 5.85
N PRO A 226 12.72 -15.62 4.97
CA PRO A 226 11.57 -14.84 4.52
C PRO A 226 10.58 -14.56 5.66
N TRP A 227 9.78 -13.53 5.48
CA TRP A 227 8.57 -13.30 6.26
C TRP A 227 7.50 -14.31 5.86
N VAL A 228 6.57 -14.55 6.75
CA VAL A 228 5.35 -15.33 6.47
C VAL A 228 4.19 -14.37 6.60
N VAL A 229 3.48 -14.16 5.50
CA VAL A 229 2.31 -13.28 5.43
C VAL A 229 1.07 -14.14 5.19
N GLY A 230 0.01 -13.89 5.96
CA GLY A 230 -1.29 -14.53 5.78
C GLY A 230 -2.12 -13.78 4.74
N ILE A 231 -2.74 -14.50 3.83
CA ILE A 231 -3.78 -13.99 2.94
C ILE A 231 -5.12 -14.33 3.57
N GLN A 232 -5.83 -13.32 4.04
CA GLN A 232 -7.09 -13.49 4.77
C GLN A 232 -8.16 -14.13 3.88
N ALA A 233 -8.94 -15.04 4.46
CA ALA A 233 -10.14 -15.58 3.81
C ALA A 233 -11.25 -14.51 3.78
N PRO A 234 -11.95 -14.30 2.64
CA PRO A 234 -13.07 -13.35 2.56
C PRO A 234 -14.22 -13.68 3.51
N GLU A 235 -14.43 -14.98 3.76
CA GLU A 235 -15.44 -15.51 4.67
C GLU A 235 -14.72 -16.25 5.78
N GLY A 236 -14.79 -15.72 7.01
CA GLY A 236 -14.12 -16.33 8.17
C GLY A 236 -13.77 -15.32 9.24
N ASP A 237 -13.19 -15.80 10.32
CA ASP A 237 -12.66 -14.95 11.37
C ASP A 237 -11.32 -14.30 10.95
N ALA A 238 -10.87 -13.32 11.72
CA ALA A 238 -9.65 -12.56 11.41
C ALA A 238 -8.37 -13.43 11.31
N ASP A 239 -8.40 -14.62 11.91
CA ASP A 239 -7.30 -15.59 11.90
C ASP A 239 -7.46 -16.70 10.85
N ASP A 240 -8.51 -16.62 10.01
CA ASP A 240 -8.72 -17.57 8.93
C ASP A 240 -7.98 -17.10 7.66
N TYR A 241 -7.00 -17.89 7.22
CA TYR A 241 -6.18 -17.61 6.07
C TYR A 241 -6.47 -18.59 4.91
N LEU A 242 -6.61 -18.06 3.71
CA LEU A 242 -6.60 -18.87 2.48
C LEU A 242 -5.25 -19.57 2.32
N HIS A 243 -4.19 -18.80 2.47
CA HIS A 243 -2.80 -19.23 2.41
C HIS A 243 -1.93 -18.42 3.35
N THR A 244 -0.80 -18.99 3.73
CA THR A 244 0.37 -18.24 4.17
C THR A 244 1.44 -18.32 3.09
N ILE A 245 2.07 -17.19 2.78
CA ILE A 245 3.08 -17.08 1.73
C ILE A 245 4.42 -16.57 2.28
N TYR A 246 5.49 -16.89 1.59
CA TYR A 246 6.82 -16.34 1.88
C TYR A 246 7.06 -15.07 1.09
N VAL A 247 7.55 -14.03 1.78
CA VAL A 247 7.96 -12.75 1.17
C VAL A 247 9.31 -12.29 1.75
N ASN A 248 10.15 -11.67 0.93
CA ASN A 248 11.45 -11.12 1.34
C ASN A 248 11.49 -9.59 1.20
N GLN A 249 11.20 -9.09 0.02
CA GLN A 249 11.17 -7.66 -0.32
C GLN A 249 9.91 -7.30 -1.11
N GLU A 250 8.98 -8.23 -1.23
CA GLU A 250 7.75 -8.03 -1.97
C GLU A 250 6.68 -7.36 -1.10
N SER A 251 5.69 -6.83 -1.77
CA SER A 251 4.44 -6.35 -1.20
C SER A 251 3.33 -7.36 -1.42
N VAL A 252 2.39 -7.42 -0.48
CA VAL A 252 1.17 -8.22 -0.57
C VAL A 252 -0.02 -7.29 -0.31
N VAL A 253 -0.88 -7.15 -1.30
CA VAL A 253 -2.04 -6.26 -1.21
C VAL A 253 -3.30 -7.01 -1.62
N THR A 254 -4.37 -6.83 -0.86
CA THR A 254 -5.65 -7.49 -1.12
C THR A 254 -6.78 -6.48 -1.27
N SER A 255 -7.50 -6.55 -2.39
CA SER A 255 -8.80 -5.92 -2.59
C SER A 255 -9.91 -6.94 -2.38
N GLY A 256 -10.99 -6.56 -1.68
CA GLY A 256 -12.09 -7.47 -1.37
C GLY A 256 -13.43 -6.76 -1.18
N ASP A 257 -14.52 -7.46 -1.48
CA ASP A 257 -15.90 -6.97 -1.38
C ASP A 257 -16.40 -6.83 0.08
N TYR A 258 -15.71 -7.49 1.02
CA TYR A 258 -16.07 -7.58 2.44
C TYR A 258 -15.48 -6.46 3.32
N GLN A 259 -14.55 -5.65 2.80
CA GLN A 259 -13.83 -4.65 3.62
C GLN A 259 -14.68 -3.40 3.90
N ARG A 260 -15.34 -2.86 2.88
CA ARG A 260 -16.17 -1.64 2.97
C ARG A 260 -17.40 -1.82 2.09
N TYR A 261 -18.55 -2.10 2.69
CA TYR A 261 -19.83 -2.26 2.01
C TYR A 261 -20.98 -1.72 2.86
N TYR A 262 -22.11 -1.47 2.27
CA TYR A 262 -23.37 -1.22 2.96
C TYR A 262 -24.48 -2.10 2.37
N ILE A 263 -25.63 -2.20 3.05
CA ILE A 263 -26.70 -3.10 2.66
C ILE A 263 -27.91 -2.30 2.25
N VAL A 264 -28.44 -2.59 1.04
CA VAL A 264 -29.71 -2.05 0.55
C VAL A 264 -30.60 -3.23 0.17
N ASP A 265 -31.82 -3.29 0.70
CA ASP A 265 -32.78 -4.36 0.45
C ASP A 265 -32.22 -5.79 0.63
N GLY A 266 -31.33 -5.96 1.62
CA GLY A 266 -30.69 -7.24 1.93
C GLY A 266 -29.52 -7.64 1.03
N LYS A 267 -29.11 -6.78 0.07
CA LYS A 267 -27.96 -6.98 -0.81
C LYS A 267 -26.81 -6.05 -0.39
N ALA A 268 -25.60 -6.62 -0.31
CA ALA A 268 -24.38 -5.85 -0.05
C ALA A 268 -23.87 -5.14 -1.30
N TYR A 269 -23.45 -3.88 -1.14
CA TYR A 269 -22.82 -3.05 -2.18
C TYR A 269 -21.50 -2.52 -1.64
N HIS A 270 -20.40 -3.01 -2.19
CA HIS A 270 -19.04 -2.67 -1.78
C HIS A 270 -18.50 -1.45 -2.54
N HIS A 271 -17.32 -0.99 -2.13
CA HIS A 271 -16.72 0.29 -2.55
C HIS A 271 -15.92 0.22 -3.87
N ILE A 272 -15.67 -0.96 -4.45
CA ILE A 272 -14.91 -1.10 -5.70
C ILE A 272 -15.89 -0.96 -6.86
N ILE A 273 -15.93 0.23 -7.43
CA ILE A 273 -16.88 0.59 -8.49
C ILE A 273 -16.26 0.36 -9.86
N ASP A 274 -16.97 -0.37 -10.71
CA ASP A 274 -16.57 -0.59 -12.09
C ASP A 274 -16.86 0.68 -12.93
N PRO A 275 -15.83 1.26 -13.60
CA PRO A 275 -16.00 2.48 -14.39
C PRO A 275 -16.94 2.33 -15.58
N ASP A 276 -17.14 1.12 -16.11
CA ASP A 276 -18.02 0.86 -17.24
C ASP A 276 -19.49 0.75 -16.83
N THR A 277 -19.76 0.12 -15.68
CA THR A 277 -21.14 -0.08 -15.19
C THR A 277 -21.57 0.99 -14.20
N LEU A 278 -20.64 1.70 -13.57
CA LEU A 278 -20.83 2.68 -12.49
C LEU A 278 -21.38 2.06 -11.18
N TYR A 279 -21.37 0.73 -11.08
CA TYR A 279 -21.82 -0.05 -9.92
C TYR A 279 -20.69 -0.90 -9.34
N PRO A 280 -20.85 -1.42 -8.11
CA PRO A 280 -19.89 -2.34 -7.53
C PRO A 280 -19.62 -3.53 -8.46
N ALA A 281 -18.33 -3.84 -8.66
CA ALA A 281 -17.92 -5.00 -9.47
C ALA A 281 -18.49 -6.31 -8.91
N ALA A 282 -18.67 -7.30 -9.78
CA ALA A 282 -19.29 -8.56 -9.40
C ALA A 282 -18.51 -9.80 -9.91
N ASN A 283 -17.20 -9.65 -10.12
CA ASN A 283 -16.37 -10.70 -10.69
C ASN A 283 -15.75 -11.60 -9.61
N TRP A 284 -15.33 -11.02 -8.49
CA TRP A 284 -14.53 -11.68 -7.47
C TRP A 284 -14.99 -11.32 -6.06
N LYS A 285 -14.70 -12.20 -5.07
CA LYS A 285 -14.80 -11.87 -3.64
C LYS A 285 -13.55 -11.15 -3.15
N ALA A 286 -12.38 -11.61 -3.60
CA ALA A 286 -11.11 -11.01 -3.25
C ALA A 286 -10.07 -11.25 -4.34
N VAL A 287 -9.09 -10.35 -4.42
CA VAL A 287 -7.89 -10.50 -5.23
C VAL A 287 -6.69 -10.08 -4.40
N SER A 288 -5.71 -10.98 -4.24
CA SER A 288 -4.45 -10.66 -3.57
C SER A 288 -3.31 -10.66 -4.57
N VAL A 289 -2.55 -9.58 -4.60
CA VAL A 289 -1.43 -9.34 -5.51
C VAL A 289 -0.13 -9.36 -4.72
N VAL A 290 0.90 -9.94 -5.32
CA VAL A 290 2.29 -9.90 -4.84
C VAL A 290 3.19 -9.32 -5.92
N CYS A 291 3.90 -8.24 -5.62
CA CYS A 291 4.92 -7.63 -6.47
C CYS A 291 5.92 -6.80 -5.67
N ASP A 292 6.92 -6.24 -6.34
CA ASP A 292 8.04 -5.53 -5.67
C ASP A 292 7.70 -4.11 -5.21
N ASP A 293 6.60 -3.52 -5.66
CA ASP A 293 6.17 -2.15 -5.29
C ASP A 293 4.76 -2.18 -4.71
N SER A 294 4.58 -1.59 -3.52
CA SER A 294 3.29 -1.60 -2.81
C SER A 294 2.25 -0.69 -3.46
N GLY A 295 2.66 0.39 -4.09
CA GLY A 295 1.75 1.29 -4.82
C GLY A 295 1.20 0.62 -6.08
N LEU A 296 2.08 -0.03 -6.84
CA LEU A 296 1.68 -0.84 -7.98
C LEU A 296 0.78 -2.02 -7.54
N ALA A 297 1.12 -2.71 -6.44
CA ALA A 297 0.29 -3.80 -5.93
C ALA A 297 -1.13 -3.36 -5.53
N ASP A 298 -1.28 -2.15 -4.92
CA ASP A 298 -2.58 -1.57 -4.57
C ASP A 298 -3.41 -1.27 -5.83
N ALA A 299 -2.78 -0.63 -6.83
CA ALA A 299 -3.40 -0.39 -8.13
C ALA A 299 -3.79 -1.69 -8.85
N LEU A 300 -2.87 -2.66 -8.93
CA LEU A 300 -3.14 -3.96 -9.57
C LEU A 300 -4.24 -4.74 -8.86
N SER A 301 -4.28 -4.76 -7.52
CA SER A 301 -5.33 -5.48 -6.79
C SER A 301 -6.73 -4.96 -7.12
N THR A 302 -6.87 -3.65 -7.30
CA THR A 302 -8.12 -3.00 -7.74
C THR A 302 -8.41 -3.30 -9.22
N ALA A 303 -7.42 -3.17 -10.11
CA ALA A 303 -7.61 -3.46 -11.54
C ALA A 303 -8.03 -4.91 -11.78
N LEU A 304 -7.33 -5.86 -11.16
CA LEU A 304 -7.61 -7.30 -11.29
C LEU A 304 -8.99 -7.68 -10.72
N PHE A 305 -9.48 -6.93 -9.74
CA PHE A 305 -10.83 -7.11 -9.21
C PHE A 305 -11.91 -6.71 -10.23
N LEU A 306 -11.59 -5.80 -11.16
CA LEU A 306 -12.47 -5.31 -12.23
C LEU A 306 -12.34 -6.10 -13.55
N LEU A 307 -11.25 -6.85 -13.72
CA LEU A 307 -10.93 -7.57 -14.94
C LEU A 307 -11.32 -9.06 -14.84
N SER A 308 -11.47 -9.70 -16.01
CA SER A 308 -11.47 -11.16 -16.10
C SER A 308 -10.10 -11.73 -15.73
N GLN A 309 -10.03 -13.02 -15.36
CA GLN A 309 -8.76 -13.68 -15.06
C GLN A 309 -7.78 -13.63 -16.25
N GLU A 310 -8.26 -13.79 -17.48
CA GLU A 310 -7.42 -13.78 -18.69
C GLU A 310 -6.80 -12.40 -18.94
N GLU A 311 -7.57 -11.32 -18.79
CA GLU A 311 -7.08 -9.94 -18.90
C GLU A 311 -6.12 -9.61 -17.74
N GLY A 312 -6.48 -10.05 -16.54
CA GLY A 312 -5.66 -9.88 -15.35
C GLY A 312 -4.30 -10.58 -15.45
N GLN A 313 -4.25 -11.80 -16.02
CA GLN A 313 -2.98 -12.50 -16.23
C GLN A 313 -2.04 -11.72 -17.17
N LYS A 314 -2.58 -11.16 -18.26
CA LYS A 314 -1.78 -10.34 -19.20
C LYS A 314 -1.18 -9.11 -18.51
N LEU A 315 -1.98 -8.43 -17.67
CA LEU A 315 -1.52 -7.28 -16.91
C LEU A 315 -0.44 -7.67 -15.88
N LEU A 316 -0.57 -8.82 -15.22
CA LEU A 316 0.43 -9.32 -14.27
C LEU A 316 1.76 -9.66 -14.95
N ASP A 317 1.72 -10.23 -16.17
CA ASP A 317 2.91 -10.57 -16.94
C ASP A 317 3.71 -9.32 -17.33
N GLU A 318 3.03 -8.20 -17.67
CA GLU A 318 3.64 -6.91 -17.94
C GLU A 318 4.31 -6.28 -16.71
N CYS A 319 3.78 -6.57 -15.51
CA CYS A 319 4.22 -5.98 -14.25
C CYS A 319 5.19 -6.86 -13.44
N ASN A 320 5.54 -8.05 -13.92
CA ASN A 320 6.29 -9.05 -13.15
C ASN A 320 5.68 -9.28 -11.76
N ALA A 321 4.36 -9.43 -11.71
CA ALA A 321 3.56 -9.62 -10.52
C ALA A 321 2.82 -10.96 -10.56
N CYS A 322 2.35 -11.44 -9.42
CA CYS A 322 1.48 -12.61 -9.37
C CYS A 322 0.30 -12.38 -8.42
N ALA A 323 -0.77 -13.16 -8.61
CA ALA A 323 -2.01 -12.97 -7.86
C ALA A 323 -2.76 -14.28 -7.61
N VAL A 324 -3.64 -14.23 -6.60
CA VAL A 324 -4.70 -15.21 -6.37
C VAL A 324 -6.05 -14.49 -6.37
N TRP A 325 -7.01 -15.04 -7.09
CA TRP A 325 -8.41 -14.61 -7.10
C TRP A 325 -9.25 -15.56 -6.30
N VAL A 326 -10.22 -15.04 -5.58
CA VAL A 326 -11.29 -15.81 -4.93
C VAL A 326 -12.58 -15.56 -5.72
N ALA A 327 -13.06 -16.56 -6.40
CA ALA A 327 -14.31 -16.50 -7.14
C ALA A 327 -15.54 -16.41 -6.21
N LEU A 328 -16.69 -16.02 -6.75
CA LEU A 328 -17.92 -15.84 -5.97
C LEU A 328 -18.42 -17.13 -5.28
N ASP A 329 -18.09 -18.29 -5.84
CA ASP A 329 -18.36 -19.61 -5.26
C ASP A 329 -17.27 -20.12 -4.30
N GLY A 330 -16.20 -19.34 -4.12
CA GLY A 330 -15.07 -19.68 -3.25
C GLY A 330 -13.93 -20.44 -3.95
N GLU A 331 -14.03 -20.72 -5.28
CA GLU A 331 -12.92 -21.31 -6.03
C GLU A 331 -11.70 -20.39 -6.02
N LEU A 332 -10.49 -20.96 -5.86
CA LEU A 332 -9.23 -20.24 -5.90
C LEU A 332 -8.56 -20.40 -7.26
N LEU A 333 -8.36 -19.26 -7.93
CA LEU A 333 -7.66 -19.19 -9.21
C LEU A 333 -6.32 -18.48 -9.00
N TYR A 334 -5.27 -18.99 -9.63
CA TYR A 334 -3.90 -18.52 -9.42
C TYR A 334 -3.29 -18.07 -10.74
N SER A 335 -2.54 -16.99 -10.71
CA SER A 335 -1.63 -16.62 -11.79
C SER A 335 -0.39 -17.54 -11.81
N GLU A 336 0.39 -17.44 -12.86
CA GLU A 336 1.73 -18.02 -12.88
C GLU A 336 2.59 -17.49 -11.73
N GLY A 337 3.45 -18.31 -11.15
CA GLY A 337 4.37 -17.96 -10.07
C GLY A 337 3.77 -17.87 -8.66
N PHE A 338 2.47 -17.61 -8.51
CA PHE A 338 1.89 -17.41 -7.18
C PHE A 338 2.02 -18.64 -6.25
N LYS A 339 1.81 -19.83 -6.79
CA LYS A 339 1.86 -21.08 -6.00
C LYS A 339 3.25 -21.38 -5.42
N GLU A 340 4.29 -20.83 -6.01
CA GLU A 340 5.67 -20.99 -5.55
C GLU A 340 5.93 -20.22 -4.25
N LEU A 341 5.13 -19.21 -3.96
CA LEU A 341 5.21 -18.42 -2.73
C LEU A 341 4.50 -19.10 -1.54
N ILE A 342 3.60 -20.07 -1.81
CA ILE A 342 2.79 -20.68 -0.75
C ILE A 342 3.70 -21.47 0.20
N ARG A 343 3.55 -21.20 1.49
CA ARG A 343 4.24 -21.94 2.54
C ARG A 343 3.59 -23.34 2.67
N THR A 344 4.35 -24.35 2.36
CA THR A 344 3.98 -25.76 2.53
C THR A 344 4.32 -26.29 3.92
#